data_d4aefe2ad2f1a57a3ac0ea242e2a0cb2
#
_entry.id   d4aefe2ad2f1a57a3ac0ea242e2a0cb2
#
_cell.length_a   1.000
_cell.length_b   1.000
_cell.length_c   1.000
_cell.angle_alpha   90.00
_cell.angle_beta   90.00
_cell.angle_gamma   90.00
#
_symmetry.space_group_name_H-M   'P 1'
#
loop_
_entity.id
_entity.type
_entity.pdbx_description
1 polymer ?
#
loop_
_entity_poly.entity_id
_entity_poly.type
_entity_poly.pdbx_seq_one_letter_code
_entity_poly.pdbx_strand_id
1 'polypeptide(L)'
;MMLVFSTFPSEEKAREIVRILVEERAIACGNILPPMRSIYRWHGAIRDEAEVLAIFKVSRGGYASLQRRLHELHPYDVPEIIAVEISTGLPAYLDWVRENSSAEA
;
A
#
# COMPACT_ATOMS: atom_id res chain seq x y z
N MET A 1 -4.22 -12.16 -6.49
CA MET A 1 -3.88 -10.74 -6.38
C MET A 1 -4.39 -10.19 -5.06
N MET A 2 -3.59 -9.35 -4.41
CA MET A 2 -3.95 -8.71 -3.15
C MET A 2 -4.11 -7.23 -3.35
N LEU A 3 -5.10 -6.63 -2.69
CA LEU A 3 -5.16 -5.19 -2.51
C LEU A 3 -4.65 -4.88 -1.12
N VAL A 4 -3.70 -3.96 -1.03
CA VAL A 4 -3.08 -3.60 0.23
C VAL A 4 -3.36 -2.13 0.52
N PHE A 5 -3.74 -1.83 1.76
CA PHE A 5 -4.11 -0.47 2.16
C PHE A 5 -3.10 0.05 3.17
N SER A 6 -2.73 1.31 3.00
CA SER A 6 -1.86 1.99 3.96
C SER A 6 -2.18 3.49 3.94
N THR A 7 -2.02 4.14 5.09
CA THR A 7 -2.28 5.58 5.19
C THR A 7 -0.97 6.32 5.42
N PHE A 8 -0.91 7.55 4.94
CA PHE A 8 0.29 8.37 4.98
C PHE A 8 -0.04 9.79 5.44
N PRO A 9 0.95 10.51 6.01
CA PRO A 9 0.69 11.86 6.52
C PRO A 9 0.46 12.90 5.44
N SER A 10 0.89 12.64 4.20
CA SER A 10 0.74 13.61 3.11
C SER A 10 0.74 12.90 1.77
N GLU A 11 0.20 13.59 0.76
CA GLU A 11 0.24 13.07 -0.61
C GLU A 11 1.69 12.96 -1.09
N GLU A 12 2.53 13.91 -0.72
CA GLU A 12 3.93 13.89 -1.13
C GLU A 12 4.65 12.64 -0.62
N LYS A 13 4.45 12.31 0.66
CA LYS A 13 5.08 11.13 1.24
C LYS A 13 4.53 9.85 0.60
N ALA A 14 3.23 9.80 0.35
CA ALA A 14 2.63 8.65 -0.32
C ALA A 14 3.21 8.46 -1.72
N ARG A 15 3.34 9.55 -2.49
CA ARG A 15 3.90 9.47 -3.84
C ARG A 15 5.34 8.96 -3.83
N GLU A 16 6.14 9.45 -2.90
CA GLU A 16 7.53 9.04 -2.76
C GLU A 16 7.63 7.53 -2.54
N ILE A 17 6.85 7.02 -1.58
CA ILE A 17 6.92 5.61 -1.21
C ILE A 17 6.32 4.72 -2.29
N VAL A 18 5.18 5.11 -2.86
CA VAL A 18 4.56 4.35 -3.94
C VAL A 18 5.52 4.23 -5.12
N ARG A 19 6.20 5.34 -5.47
CA ARG A 19 7.13 5.31 -6.59
C ARG A 19 8.30 4.35 -6.34
N ILE A 20 8.85 4.38 -5.14
CA ILE A 20 9.94 3.46 -4.78
C ILE A 20 9.47 2.01 -4.93
N LEU A 21 8.29 1.70 -4.42
CA LEU A 21 7.77 0.33 -4.48
C LEU A 21 7.49 -0.13 -5.90
N VAL A 22 7.02 0.77 -6.76
CA VAL A 22 6.81 0.44 -8.18
C VAL A 22 8.16 0.19 -8.86
N GLU A 23 9.13 1.07 -8.61
CA GLU A 23 10.46 0.93 -9.22
C GLU A 23 11.14 -0.37 -8.80
N GLU A 24 10.93 -0.79 -7.55
CA GLU A 24 11.50 -2.04 -7.04
C GLU A 24 10.69 -3.26 -7.45
N ARG A 25 9.57 -3.07 -8.14
CA ARG A 25 8.65 -4.14 -8.53
C ARG A 25 8.03 -4.84 -7.31
N ALA A 26 8.02 -4.17 -6.18
CA ALA A 26 7.34 -4.67 -4.99
C ALA A 26 5.83 -4.62 -5.14
N ILE A 27 5.34 -3.68 -5.95
CA ILE A 27 3.93 -3.58 -6.33
C ILE A 27 3.84 -3.34 -7.82
N ALA A 28 2.73 -3.74 -8.42
CA ALA A 28 2.48 -3.45 -9.83
C ALA A 28 2.01 -2.01 -10.00
N CYS A 29 1.19 -1.53 -9.07
CA CYS A 29 0.72 -0.16 -9.11
C CYS A 29 0.21 0.25 -7.72
N GLY A 30 0.20 1.57 -7.48
CA GLY A 30 -0.40 2.13 -6.28
C GLY A 30 -1.28 3.30 -6.68
N ASN A 31 -2.47 3.34 -6.11
CA ASN A 31 -3.40 4.45 -6.30
C ASN A 31 -3.41 5.29 -5.04
N ILE A 32 -3.29 6.59 -5.19
CA ILE A 32 -3.29 7.52 -4.08
C ILE A 32 -4.59 8.32 -4.14
N LEU A 33 -5.38 8.20 -3.07
CA LEU A 33 -6.67 8.85 -3.01
C LEU A 33 -6.51 10.28 -2.47
N PRO A 34 -7.51 11.16 -2.73
CA PRO A 34 -7.45 12.52 -2.18
C PRO A 34 -7.38 12.52 -0.65
N PRO A 35 -6.89 13.62 -0.05
CA PRO A 35 -6.82 13.70 1.41
C PRO A 35 -8.16 13.45 2.08
N MET A 36 -8.09 12.79 3.23
CA MET A 36 -9.26 12.40 4.00
C MET A 36 -9.03 12.73 5.47
N ARG A 37 -10.07 12.60 6.30
CA ARG A 37 -9.93 12.73 7.75
C ARG A 37 -9.87 11.34 8.35
N SER A 38 -8.90 11.11 9.24
CA SER A 38 -8.80 9.89 10.03
C SER A 38 -9.03 10.23 11.47
N ILE A 39 -9.98 9.55 12.10
CA ILE A 39 -10.32 9.78 13.50
C ILE A 39 -10.08 8.45 14.22
N TYR A 40 -9.20 8.48 15.22
CA TYR A 40 -8.75 7.24 15.84
C TYR A 40 -8.25 7.50 17.26
N ARG A 41 -8.09 6.44 18.03
CA ARG A 41 -7.55 6.51 19.37
C ARG A 41 -6.06 6.14 19.35
N TRP A 42 -5.26 6.99 19.98
CA TRP A 42 -3.82 6.76 20.08
C TRP A 42 -3.34 7.23 21.44
N HIS A 43 -2.74 6.32 22.20
CA HIS A 43 -2.25 6.60 23.57
C HIS A 43 -3.32 7.25 24.44
N GLY A 44 -4.55 6.73 24.37
CA GLY A 44 -5.64 7.20 25.20
C GLY A 44 -6.33 8.47 24.76
N ALA A 45 -5.87 9.09 23.67
CA ALA A 45 -6.44 10.34 23.16
C ALA A 45 -7.09 10.11 21.80
N ILE A 46 -8.12 10.89 21.52
CA ILE A 46 -8.78 10.88 20.20
C ILE A 46 -8.02 11.82 19.30
N ARG A 47 -7.58 11.32 18.15
CA ARG A 47 -6.92 12.11 17.12
C ARG A 47 -7.86 12.29 15.94
N ASP A 48 -7.78 13.45 15.29
CA ASP A 48 -8.58 13.78 14.13
C ASP A 48 -7.62 14.50 13.17
N GLU A 49 -7.06 13.75 12.22
CA GLU A 49 -5.97 14.25 11.39
C GLU A 49 -6.23 14.02 9.92
N ALA A 50 -5.63 14.87 9.09
CA ALA A 50 -5.66 14.67 7.65
C ALA A 50 -4.69 13.57 7.30
N GLU A 51 -5.14 12.64 6.47
CA GLU A 51 -4.30 11.55 5.96
C GLU A 51 -4.62 11.25 4.52
N VAL A 52 -3.74 10.50 3.88
CA VAL A 52 -3.90 10.07 2.50
C VAL A 52 -3.90 8.54 2.50
N LEU A 53 -4.89 7.95 1.83
CA LEU A 53 -4.96 6.49 1.68
C LEU A 53 -4.32 6.10 0.36
N ALA A 54 -3.47 5.08 0.39
CA ALA A 54 -2.96 4.46 -0.84
C ALA A 54 -3.43 3.02 -0.90
N ILE A 55 -3.73 2.57 -2.11
CA ILE A 55 -4.14 1.19 -2.39
C ILE A 55 -3.11 0.60 -3.33
N PHE A 56 -2.44 -0.45 -2.89
CA PHE A 56 -1.41 -1.12 -3.67
C PHE A 56 -1.95 -2.41 -4.27
N LYS A 57 -1.48 -2.74 -5.47
CA LYS A 57 -1.83 -4.00 -6.13
C LYS A 57 -0.58 -4.84 -6.28
N VAL A 58 -0.65 -6.05 -5.75
CA VAL A 58 0.51 -6.94 -5.68
C VAL A 58 0.05 -8.38 -5.85
N SER A 59 0.94 -9.23 -6.37
CA SER A 59 0.66 -10.65 -6.45
C SER A 59 0.55 -11.23 -5.05
N ARG A 60 -0.20 -12.32 -4.92
CA ARG A 60 -0.36 -12.98 -3.64
C ARG A 60 1.00 -13.39 -3.06
N GLY A 61 1.87 -13.95 -3.90
CA GLY A 61 3.18 -14.39 -3.45
C GLY A 61 4.12 -13.26 -3.08
N GLY A 62 3.83 -12.04 -3.53
CA GLY A 62 4.67 -10.89 -3.24
C GLY A 62 4.29 -10.14 -1.98
N TYR A 63 3.17 -10.50 -1.35
CA TYR A 63 2.67 -9.70 -0.23
C TYR A 63 3.63 -9.63 0.96
N ALA A 64 4.22 -10.76 1.35
CA ALA A 64 5.10 -10.77 2.52
C ALA A 64 6.30 -9.86 2.34
N SER A 65 6.89 -9.86 1.14
CA SER A 65 8.00 -8.96 0.83
C SER A 65 7.56 -7.50 0.83
N LEU A 66 6.37 -7.24 0.28
CA LEU A 66 5.82 -5.89 0.28
C LEU A 66 5.60 -5.39 1.70
N GLN A 67 5.00 -6.20 2.55
CA GLN A 67 4.74 -5.79 3.94
C GLN A 67 6.04 -5.37 4.62
N ARG A 68 7.08 -6.16 4.47
CA ARG A 68 8.37 -5.86 5.08
C ARG A 68 8.97 -4.57 4.53
N ARG A 69 8.97 -4.43 3.21
CA ARG A 69 9.57 -3.26 2.57
C ARG A 69 8.79 -1.98 2.86
N LEU A 70 7.47 -2.05 2.81
CA LEU A 70 6.62 -0.91 3.12
C LEU A 70 6.82 -0.46 4.56
N HIS A 71 6.93 -1.41 5.50
CA HIS A 71 7.16 -1.09 6.89
C HIS A 71 8.51 -0.36 7.07
N GLU A 72 9.54 -0.78 6.34
CA GLU A 72 10.85 -0.12 6.39
C GLU A 72 10.79 1.32 5.90
N LEU A 73 9.99 1.57 4.87
CA LEU A 73 9.91 2.89 4.26
C LEU A 73 8.93 3.83 4.96
N HIS A 74 7.99 3.27 5.72
CA HIS A 74 6.87 4.04 6.26
C HIS A 74 7.33 4.98 7.37
N PRO A 75 6.81 6.23 7.39
CA PRO A 75 7.20 7.18 8.44
C PRO A 75 6.58 6.91 9.81
N TYR A 76 5.55 6.06 9.90
CA TYR A 76 4.93 5.72 11.19
C TYR A 76 5.62 4.51 11.81
N ASP A 77 5.67 4.48 13.15
CA ASP A 77 6.20 3.31 13.87
C ASP A 77 5.30 2.09 13.66
N VAL A 78 3.99 2.31 13.74
CA VAL A 78 3.01 1.23 13.59
C VAL A 78 2.04 1.63 12.48
N PRO A 79 2.45 1.44 11.21
CA PRO A 79 1.60 1.85 10.09
C PRO A 79 0.47 0.88 9.85
N GLU A 80 -0.63 1.40 9.27
CA GLU A 80 -1.66 0.53 8.74
C GLU A 80 -1.12 -0.17 7.51
N ILE A 81 -1.03 -1.49 7.55
CA ILE A 81 -0.68 -2.31 6.40
C ILE A 81 -1.59 -3.52 6.47
N ILE A 82 -2.69 -3.46 5.72
CA ILE A 82 -3.67 -4.53 5.70
C ILE A 82 -3.96 -4.91 4.27
N ALA A 83 -4.42 -6.13 4.06
CA ALA A 83 -4.64 -6.64 2.71
C ALA A 83 -5.92 -7.46 2.63
N VAL A 84 -6.55 -7.40 1.47
CA VAL A 84 -7.66 -8.28 1.13
C VAL A 84 -7.30 -9.03 -0.14
N GLU A 85 -7.73 -10.28 -0.22
CA GLU A 85 -7.50 -11.10 -1.39
C GLU A 85 -8.60 -10.83 -2.40
N ILE A 86 -8.24 -10.64 -3.67
CA ILE A 86 -9.19 -10.44 -4.77
C ILE A 86 -9.64 -11.82 -5.23
N SER A 87 -10.96 -12.06 -5.17
CA SER A 87 -11.50 -13.37 -5.56
C SER A 87 -11.60 -13.54 -7.08
N THR A 88 -11.79 -12.45 -7.82
CA THR A 88 -11.92 -12.54 -9.27
C THR A 88 -11.59 -11.21 -9.92
N GLY A 89 -11.16 -11.26 -11.17
CA GLY A 89 -10.84 -10.06 -11.93
C GLY A 89 -10.62 -10.41 -13.38
N LEU A 90 -10.44 -9.39 -14.22
CA LEU A 90 -10.15 -9.59 -15.64
C LEU A 90 -8.81 -10.32 -15.76
N PRO A 91 -8.77 -11.49 -16.42
CA PRO A 91 -7.53 -12.29 -16.48
C PRO A 91 -6.32 -11.51 -16.96
N ALA A 92 -6.46 -10.69 -18.00
CA ALA A 92 -5.34 -9.93 -18.53
C ALA A 92 -4.79 -8.94 -17.49
N TYR A 93 -5.67 -8.34 -16.68
CA TYR A 93 -5.23 -7.42 -15.66
C TYR A 93 -4.52 -8.14 -14.51
N LEU A 94 -5.06 -9.28 -14.09
CA LEU A 94 -4.43 -10.08 -13.03
C LEU A 94 -3.05 -10.56 -13.47
N ASP A 95 -2.91 -10.93 -14.74
CA ASP A 95 -1.61 -11.32 -15.28
C ASP A 95 -0.64 -10.15 -15.25
N TRP A 96 -1.11 -8.97 -15.62
CA TRP A 96 -0.27 -7.76 -15.60
C TRP A 96 0.23 -7.47 -14.19
N VAL A 97 -0.64 -7.58 -13.19
CA VAL A 97 -0.25 -7.35 -11.80
C VAL A 97 0.82 -8.36 -11.39
N ARG A 98 0.61 -9.63 -11.71
CA ARG A 98 1.57 -10.67 -11.34
C ARG A 98 2.93 -10.43 -11.98
N GLU A 99 2.95 -10.08 -13.27
CA GLU A 99 4.18 -9.88 -13.99
C GLU A 99 4.96 -8.66 -13.51
N ASN A 100 4.27 -7.66 -12.95
CA ASN A 100 4.91 -6.41 -12.55
C ASN A 100 5.09 -6.26 -11.05
N SER A 101 4.77 -7.29 -10.27
CA SER A 101 4.96 -7.27 -8.83
C SER A 101 5.73 -8.49 -8.35
N SER A 102 6.67 -8.96 -9.15
CA SER A 102 7.50 -10.12 -8.83
C SER A 102 8.90 -9.62 -8.47
N ALA A 103 9.02 -9.10 -7.25
CA ALA A 103 10.24 -8.44 -6.82
C ALA A 103 11.44 -9.39 -6.69
N GLU A 104 11.16 -10.66 -6.40
CA GLU A 104 12.25 -11.63 -6.24
C GLU A 104 12.68 -12.27 -7.55
N ALA A 105 12.09 -11.87 -8.63
CA ALA A 105 12.43 -12.44 -9.93
C ALA A 105 13.85 -12.10 -10.34
#